data_df207a2f41b8cf054ad6f2b1f472ca55
#
_entry.id   df207a2f41b8cf054ad6f2b1f472ca55
#
_cell.length_a   1.000
_cell.length_b   1.000
_cell.length_c   1.000
_cell.angle_alpha   90.00
_cell.angle_beta   90.00
_cell.angle_gamma   90.00
#
_symmetry.space_group_name_H-M   'P 1'
#
loop_
_entity.id
_entity.type
_entity.pdbx_description
1 polymer ?
#
loop_
_entity_poly.entity_id
_entity_poly.type
_entity_poly.pdbx_seq_one_letter_code
_entity_poly.pdbx_strand_id
1 'polypeptide(L)'
;MLKERLEELFEFIAQHIPSEQIMLAKKEYQKTTGETYEDDKSYNTRMALFLEWYLLDNYKPGTEITTLEKITEDNRSNWSQEHLEVCQDIANNIQALFEVKKVRDNSVTVVDLFKNKKFHINEDDSKIIFRKNDVFQGRIVFHQEKWHFTGHFCFHPNKNQGFIKDEVKKISSLYLSWEKELSSLEKELSKKVKTSLKNIKYIEKVRIKLERTDSISAKDKLTNELLNLEENNRQFEINIQEIEKKIYALKNEKIKIKGRGLISELINRLSYMNLKWERSRQIEVTDIYRN
;
A
#
# COMPACT_ATOMS: atom_id res chain seq x y z
N MET A 1 13.52 18.26 -5.79
CA MET A 1 13.33 17.10 -6.70
C MET A 1 12.04 16.32 -6.42
N LEU A 2 11.91 15.47 -5.36
CA LEU A 2 10.66 14.71 -5.15
C LEU A 2 9.44 15.60 -4.86
N LYS A 3 9.59 16.57 -3.97
CA LYS A 3 8.53 17.55 -3.61
C LYS A 3 8.11 18.37 -4.84
N GLU A 4 9.06 18.88 -5.60
CA GLU A 4 8.83 19.62 -6.85
C GLU A 4 8.06 18.78 -7.86
N ARG A 5 8.41 17.49 -8.00
CA ARG A 5 7.71 16.58 -8.90
C ARG A 5 6.26 16.31 -8.45
N LEU A 6 6.02 16.26 -7.14
CA LEU A 6 4.66 16.13 -6.61
C LEU A 6 3.83 17.40 -6.88
N GLU A 7 4.44 18.58 -6.77
CA GLU A 7 3.80 19.85 -7.12
C GLU A 7 3.46 19.92 -8.62
N GLU A 8 4.38 19.50 -9.49
CA GLU A 8 4.11 19.39 -10.94
C GLU A 8 2.94 18.44 -11.25
N LEU A 9 2.81 17.33 -10.50
CA LEU A 9 1.66 16.42 -10.64
C LEU A 9 0.35 17.08 -10.18
N PHE A 10 0.38 17.91 -9.13
CA PHE A 10 -0.79 18.65 -8.70
C PHE A 10 -1.22 19.70 -9.74
N GLU A 11 -0.25 20.41 -10.34
CA GLU A 11 -0.51 21.33 -11.44
C GLU A 11 -1.06 20.60 -12.68
N PHE A 12 -0.49 19.43 -13.00
CA PHE A 12 -1.00 18.59 -14.09
C PHE A 12 -2.47 18.22 -13.89
N ILE A 13 -2.85 17.81 -12.67
CA ILE A 13 -4.24 17.53 -12.33
C ILE A 13 -5.13 18.76 -12.57
N ALA A 14 -4.72 19.91 -12.07
CA ALA A 14 -5.50 21.15 -12.18
C ALA A 14 -5.70 21.57 -13.64
N GLN A 15 -4.75 21.27 -14.53
CA GLN A 15 -4.80 21.64 -15.94
C GLN A 15 -5.55 20.62 -16.83
N HIS A 16 -5.47 19.33 -16.51
CA HIS A 16 -5.91 18.27 -17.42
C HIS A 16 -7.15 17.50 -16.93
N ILE A 17 -7.51 17.61 -15.65
CA ILE A 17 -8.70 16.95 -15.10
C ILE A 17 -9.83 17.97 -14.98
N PRO A 18 -11.05 17.65 -15.47
CA PRO A 18 -12.20 18.56 -15.35
C PRO A 18 -12.44 18.97 -13.91
N SER A 19 -12.62 20.27 -13.68
CA SER A 19 -12.84 20.86 -12.34
C SER A 19 -14.01 20.22 -11.59
N GLU A 20 -15.07 19.85 -12.29
CA GLU A 20 -16.23 19.13 -11.72
C GLU A 20 -15.82 17.79 -11.09
N GLN A 21 -14.91 17.07 -11.72
CA GLN A 21 -14.41 15.77 -11.24
C GLN A 21 -13.60 15.95 -9.95
N ILE A 22 -12.74 16.98 -9.91
CA ILE A 22 -11.97 17.32 -8.72
C ILE A 22 -12.91 17.78 -7.59
N MET A 23 -13.94 18.58 -7.90
CA MET A 23 -14.92 19.03 -6.92
C MET A 23 -15.74 17.87 -6.32
N LEU A 24 -16.14 16.90 -7.14
CA LEU A 24 -16.85 15.71 -6.67
C LEU A 24 -15.96 14.88 -5.75
N ALA A 25 -14.70 14.65 -6.13
CA ALA A 25 -13.73 13.95 -5.30
C ALA A 25 -13.45 14.70 -3.98
N LYS A 26 -13.37 16.05 -4.02
CA LYS A 26 -13.22 16.86 -2.81
C LYS A 26 -14.42 16.70 -1.87
N LYS A 27 -15.63 16.71 -2.39
CA LYS A 27 -16.84 16.46 -1.58
C LYS A 27 -16.83 15.06 -0.96
N GLU A 28 -16.36 14.05 -1.69
CA GLU A 28 -16.22 12.70 -1.18
C GLU A 28 -15.20 12.63 -0.03
N TYR A 29 -14.02 13.19 -0.23
CA TYR A 29 -12.97 13.27 0.78
C TYR A 29 -13.43 14.00 2.04
N GLN A 30 -14.14 15.11 1.86
CA GLN A 30 -14.65 15.93 2.97
C GLN A 30 -15.75 15.25 3.81
N LYS A 31 -16.44 14.23 3.29
CA LYS A 31 -17.37 13.42 4.10
C LYS A 31 -16.66 12.74 5.28
N THR A 32 -15.39 12.41 5.12
CA THR A 32 -14.59 11.70 6.13
C THR A 32 -13.65 12.63 6.89
N THR A 33 -13.16 13.71 6.25
CA THR A 33 -12.17 14.65 6.83
C THR A 33 -12.78 15.95 7.35
N GLY A 34 -14.09 16.17 7.08
CA GLY A 34 -14.79 17.44 7.35
C GLY A 34 -14.55 18.50 6.26
N GLU A 35 -15.52 19.38 6.09
CA GLU A 35 -15.38 20.53 5.20
C GLU A 35 -14.27 21.47 5.67
N THR A 36 -13.45 21.92 4.74
CA THR A 36 -12.34 22.84 4.99
C THR A 36 -12.64 24.18 4.33
N TYR A 37 -12.51 25.26 5.09
CA TYR A 37 -12.77 26.63 4.65
C TYR A 37 -11.45 27.43 4.55
N GLU A 38 -11.42 28.45 3.72
CA GLU A 38 -10.21 29.24 3.45
C GLU A 38 -9.67 29.96 4.69
N ASP A 39 -10.51 30.22 5.69
CA ASP A 39 -10.14 30.82 6.97
C ASP A 39 -9.61 29.81 8.00
N ASP A 40 -9.64 28.49 7.71
CA ASP A 40 -8.99 27.49 8.55
C ASP A 40 -7.46 27.68 8.53
N LYS A 41 -6.83 27.63 9.69
CA LYS A 41 -5.37 27.75 9.81
C LYS A 41 -4.61 26.71 9.01
N SER A 42 -5.17 25.52 8.87
CA SER A 42 -4.57 24.38 8.16
C SER A 42 -5.11 24.21 6.73
N TYR A 43 -5.80 25.23 6.16
CA TYR A 43 -6.43 25.13 4.84
C TYR A 43 -5.47 24.58 3.76
N ASN A 44 -4.32 25.25 3.56
CA ASN A 44 -3.36 24.85 2.53
C ASN A 44 -2.85 23.42 2.72
N THR A 45 -2.51 23.05 3.95
CA THR A 45 -2.07 21.69 4.27
C THR A 45 -3.16 20.65 3.98
N ARG A 46 -4.42 20.94 4.32
CA ARG A 46 -5.56 20.06 4.08
C ARG A 46 -5.87 19.92 2.61
N MET A 47 -5.74 21.00 1.85
CA MET A 47 -5.88 20.94 0.38
C MET A 47 -4.80 20.10 -0.27
N ALA A 48 -3.55 20.23 0.18
CA ALA A 48 -2.47 19.37 -0.30
C ALA A 48 -2.68 17.88 0.08
N LEU A 49 -3.12 17.60 1.30
CA LEU A 49 -3.49 16.24 1.73
C LEU A 49 -4.67 15.66 0.91
N PHE A 50 -5.64 16.50 0.53
CA PHE A 50 -6.71 16.10 -0.40
C PHE A 50 -6.14 15.73 -1.78
N LEU A 51 -5.24 16.54 -2.35
CA LEU A 51 -4.62 16.26 -3.64
C LEU A 51 -3.76 14.98 -3.61
N GLU A 52 -3.02 14.76 -2.53
CA GLU A 52 -2.32 13.48 -2.31
C GLU A 52 -3.29 12.30 -2.27
N TRP A 53 -4.39 12.40 -1.51
CA TRP A 53 -5.42 11.37 -1.47
C TRP A 53 -6.02 11.11 -2.86
N TYR A 54 -6.32 12.17 -3.60
CA TYR A 54 -6.89 12.09 -4.94
C TYR A 54 -5.97 11.36 -5.92
N LEU A 55 -4.66 11.64 -5.86
CA LEU A 55 -3.67 10.99 -6.70
C LEU A 55 -3.41 9.53 -6.31
N LEU A 56 -3.29 9.26 -5.01
CA LEU A 56 -2.59 8.08 -4.51
C LEU A 56 -3.50 7.05 -3.84
N ASP A 57 -4.72 7.45 -3.40
CA ASP A 57 -5.63 6.57 -2.67
C ASP A 57 -7.04 6.51 -3.28
N ASN A 58 -7.36 7.41 -4.20
CA ASN A 58 -8.64 7.42 -4.88
C ASN A 58 -8.61 6.40 -6.04
N TYR A 59 -9.03 5.18 -5.75
CA TYR A 59 -9.16 4.13 -6.76
C TYR A 59 -10.39 4.39 -7.64
N LYS A 60 -10.21 4.31 -8.95
CA LYS A 60 -11.33 4.42 -9.88
C LYS A 60 -12.28 3.23 -9.71
N PRO A 61 -13.61 3.46 -9.68
CA PRO A 61 -14.57 2.38 -9.58
C PRO A 61 -14.36 1.30 -10.65
N GLY A 62 -14.28 0.03 -10.22
CA GLY A 62 -14.06 -1.11 -11.10
C GLY A 62 -12.62 -1.29 -11.60
N THR A 63 -11.66 -0.52 -11.11
CA THR A 63 -10.24 -0.65 -11.40
C THR A 63 -9.43 -0.82 -10.12
N GLU A 64 -8.27 -1.49 -10.21
CA GLU A 64 -7.32 -1.61 -9.10
C GLU A 64 -6.20 -0.54 -9.16
N ILE A 65 -6.38 0.50 -9.98
CA ILE A 65 -5.39 1.53 -10.23
C ILE A 65 -5.81 2.88 -9.65
N THR A 66 -4.84 3.60 -9.14
CA THR A 66 -5.00 4.97 -8.62
C THR A 66 -5.05 5.99 -9.75
N THR A 67 -5.40 7.24 -9.42
CA THR A 67 -5.37 8.35 -10.39
C THR A 67 -3.96 8.55 -10.94
N LEU A 68 -2.91 8.47 -10.11
CA LEU A 68 -1.52 8.60 -10.56
C LEU A 68 -1.11 7.48 -11.50
N GLU A 69 -1.42 6.22 -11.16
CA GLU A 69 -1.10 5.07 -12.02
C GLU A 69 -1.76 5.23 -13.40
N LYS A 70 -3.02 5.68 -13.44
CA LYS A 70 -3.71 5.96 -14.70
C LYS A 70 -3.08 7.09 -15.51
N ILE A 71 -2.80 8.23 -14.89
CA ILE A 71 -2.14 9.38 -15.55
C ILE A 71 -0.78 8.95 -16.12
N THR A 72 -0.02 8.17 -15.36
CA THR A 72 1.29 7.66 -15.78
C THR A 72 1.17 6.73 -16.99
N GLU A 73 0.17 5.85 -17.00
CA GLU A 73 -0.09 4.97 -18.13
C GLU A 73 -0.50 5.76 -19.40
N ASP A 74 -1.44 6.70 -19.25
CA ASP A 74 -1.95 7.52 -20.36
C ASP A 74 -0.86 8.42 -20.98
N ASN A 75 0.18 8.80 -20.22
CA ASN A 75 1.26 9.67 -20.68
C ASN A 75 2.61 8.95 -20.89
N ARG A 76 2.63 7.64 -20.87
CA ARG A 76 3.86 6.82 -20.94
C ARG A 76 4.73 7.11 -22.15
N SER A 77 4.14 7.47 -23.29
CA SER A 77 4.85 7.82 -24.51
C SER A 77 5.37 9.26 -24.54
N ASN A 78 4.81 10.15 -23.71
CA ASN A 78 5.09 11.58 -23.73
C ASN A 78 6.07 12.01 -22.63
N TRP A 79 6.17 11.24 -21.56
CA TRP A 79 7.04 11.55 -20.41
C TRP A 79 8.41 10.89 -20.54
N SER A 80 9.43 11.55 -20.02
CA SER A 80 10.78 10.98 -19.97
C SER A 80 10.82 9.76 -19.05
N GLN A 81 11.80 8.88 -19.27
CA GLN A 81 12.00 7.71 -18.43
C GLN A 81 12.22 8.09 -16.94
N GLU A 82 12.99 9.14 -16.69
CA GLU A 82 13.21 9.68 -15.34
C GLU A 82 11.88 10.12 -14.68
N HIS A 83 11.01 10.80 -15.44
CA HIS A 83 9.69 11.21 -14.94
C HIS A 83 8.83 9.99 -14.56
N LEU A 84 8.80 8.98 -15.42
CA LEU A 84 8.06 7.75 -15.17
C LEU A 84 8.56 7.00 -13.93
N GLU A 85 9.89 6.95 -13.72
CA GLU A 85 10.49 6.34 -12.54
C GLU A 85 10.10 7.06 -11.25
N VAL A 86 10.14 8.39 -11.24
CA VAL A 86 9.68 9.18 -10.07
C VAL A 86 8.19 8.96 -9.80
N CYS A 87 7.34 8.94 -10.84
CA CYS A 87 5.91 8.62 -10.68
C CYS A 87 5.69 7.22 -10.08
N GLN A 88 6.48 6.24 -10.53
CA GLN A 88 6.43 4.89 -9.99
C GLN A 88 6.85 4.84 -8.51
N ASP A 89 7.90 5.58 -8.13
CA ASP A 89 8.33 5.69 -6.74
C ASP A 89 7.25 6.35 -5.88
N ILE A 90 6.63 7.43 -6.36
CA ILE A 90 5.51 8.10 -5.70
C ILE A 90 4.29 7.17 -5.56
N ALA A 91 3.96 6.38 -6.59
CA ALA A 91 2.88 5.39 -6.51
C ALA A 91 3.12 4.32 -5.44
N ASN A 92 4.39 3.97 -5.18
CA ASN A 92 4.80 3.04 -4.12
C ASN A 92 4.93 3.67 -2.72
N ASN A 93 4.34 4.84 -2.51
CA ASN A 93 4.37 5.54 -1.23
C ASN A 93 3.82 4.71 -0.06
N ILE A 94 4.22 5.11 1.15
CA ILE A 94 3.66 4.61 2.41
C ILE A 94 2.94 5.75 3.11
N GLN A 95 1.60 5.70 3.16
CA GLN A 95 0.79 6.54 4.02
C GLN A 95 0.70 5.89 5.39
N ALA A 96 1.00 6.64 6.45
CA ALA A 96 0.89 6.12 7.81
C ALA A 96 0.69 7.24 8.85
N LEU A 97 0.40 6.78 10.08
CA LEU A 97 0.61 7.57 11.29
C LEU A 97 2.01 7.28 11.78
N PHE A 98 2.83 8.30 11.85
CA PHE A 98 4.21 8.21 12.28
C PHE A 98 4.40 8.78 13.69
N GLU A 99 5.21 8.10 14.49
CA GLU A 99 5.70 8.63 15.77
C GLU A 99 7.19 9.01 15.62
N VAL A 100 7.53 10.25 15.99
CA VAL A 100 8.91 10.76 15.96
C VAL A 100 9.71 10.15 17.10
N LYS A 101 10.78 9.44 16.78
CA LYS A 101 11.69 8.83 17.77
C LYS A 101 12.94 9.66 18.02
N LYS A 102 13.48 10.27 16.96
CA LYS A 102 14.71 11.08 17.04
C LYS A 102 14.70 12.14 15.96
N VAL A 103 15.13 13.34 16.32
CA VAL A 103 15.32 14.47 15.40
C VAL A 103 16.80 14.82 15.39
N ARG A 104 17.37 15.09 14.22
CA ARG A 104 18.70 15.62 13.96
C ARG A 104 18.60 16.85 13.07
N ASP A 105 19.71 17.50 12.73
CA ASP A 105 19.67 18.73 11.92
C ASP A 105 19.00 18.51 10.55
N ASN A 106 19.40 17.47 9.83
CA ASN A 106 18.94 17.19 8.46
C ASN A 106 18.30 15.81 8.34
N SER A 107 17.76 15.26 9.44
CA SER A 107 17.10 13.98 9.39
C SER A 107 16.20 13.72 10.59
N VAL A 108 15.17 12.93 10.37
CA VAL A 108 14.28 12.46 11.41
C VAL A 108 14.14 10.93 11.36
N THR A 109 14.07 10.33 12.54
CA THR A 109 13.74 8.91 12.66
C THR A 109 12.31 8.79 13.15
N VAL A 110 11.47 8.13 12.37
CA VAL A 110 10.07 7.89 12.68
C VAL A 110 9.75 6.40 12.71
N VAL A 111 8.65 6.04 13.37
CA VAL A 111 8.09 4.70 13.37
C VAL A 111 6.69 4.78 12.77
N ASP A 112 6.43 4.00 11.73
CA ASP A 112 5.09 3.70 11.24
C ASP A 112 4.35 2.91 12.33
N LEU A 113 3.28 3.48 12.84
CA LEU A 113 2.52 2.88 13.94
C LEU A 113 1.73 1.64 13.50
N PHE A 114 1.36 1.51 12.20
CA PHE A 114 0.62 0.34 11.71
C PHE A 114 1.49 -0.91 11.60
N LYS A 115 2.72 -0.75 11.09
CA LYS A 115 3.64 -1.85 10.81
C LYS A 115 4.78 -1.97 11.83
N ASN A 116 4.86 -1.03 12.78
CA ASN A 116 5.97 -0.91 13.75
C ASN A 116 7.35 -0.89 13.06
N LYS A 117 7.41 -0.32 11.84
CA LYS A 117 8.64 -0.23 11.04
C LYS A 117 9.30 1.13 11.24
N LYS A 118 10.60 1.13 11.49
CA LYS A 118 11.39 2.34 11.67
C LYS A 118 11.94 2.82 10.33
N PHE A 119 11.88 4.14 10.10
CA PHE A 119 12.41 4.81 8.93
C PHE A 119 13.35 5.94 9.35
N HIS A 120 14.45 6.07 8.61
CA HIS A 120 15.35 7.22 8.66
C HIS A 120 15.07 8.06 7.42
N ILE A 121 14.68 9.30 7.63
CA ILE A 121 14.24 10.19 6.57
C ILE A 121 15.12 11.43 6.57
N ASN A 122 15.63 11.79 5.40
CA ASN A 122 16.34 13.04 5.21
C ASN A 122 15.32 14.17 5.07
N GLU A 123 15.44 15.18 5.94
CA GLU A 123 14.58 16.35 5.96
C GLU A 123 15.39 17.54 6.52
N ASP A 124 15.64 18.52 5.67
CA ASP A 124 16.54 19.64 6.00
C ASP A 124 15.99 20.51 7.14
N ASP A 125 14.67 20.68 7.23
CA ASP A 125 14.02 21.48 8.27
C ASP A 125 13.52 20.64 9.45
N SER A 126 14.09 19.46 9.66
CA SER A 126 13.55 18.48 10.61
C SER A 126 13.41 18.99 12.04
N LYS A 127 14.32 19.84 12.52
CA LYS A 127 14.25 20.46 13.87
C LYS A 127 13.16 21.53 14.00
N ILE A 128 12.77 22.15 12.90
CA ILE A 128 11.70 23.14 12.86
C ILE A 128 10.35 22.44 12.85
N ILE A 129 10.23 21.37 12.05
CA ILE A 129 8.97 20.66 11.79
C ILE A 129 8.63 19.67 12.90
N PHE A 130 9.62 18.89 13.40
CA PHE A 130 9.36 17.74 14.24
C PHE A 130 9.89 17.89 15.66
N ARG A 131 9.13 17.34 16.62
CA ARG A 131 9.57 17.17 18.01
C ARG A 131 9.50 15.70 18.39
N LYS A 132 10.37 15.27 19.30
CA LYS A 132 10.34 13.89 19.81
C LYS A 132 8.98 13.58 20.40
N ASN A 133 8.47 12.40 20.09
CA ASN A 133 7.16 11.87 20.44
C ASN A 133 5.97 12.52 19.73
N ASP A 134 6.18 13.43 18.76
CA ASP A 134 5.06 13.87 17.92
C ASP A 134 4.46 12.67 17.19
N VAL A 135 3.12 12.66 17.10
CA VAL A 135 2.37 11.74 16.25
C VAL A 135 1.70 12.55 15.14
N PHE A 136 1.94 12.15 13.92
CA PHE A 136 1.41 12.84 12.75
C PHE A 136 1.04 11.89 11.62
N GLN A 137 0.09 12.28 10.79
CA GLN A 137 -0.13 11.64 9.49
C GLN A 137 0.79 12.22 8.45
N GLY A 138 1.27 11.39 7.54
CA GLY A 138 2.10 11.81 6.42
C GLY A 138 2.34 10.65 5.45
N ARG A 139 3.14 10.95 4.43
CA ARG A 139 3.58 9.96 3.44
C ARG A 139 5.08 9.98 3.29
N ILE A 140 5.62 8.80 3.05
CA ILE A 140 7.02 8.64 2.70
C ILE A 140 7.14 7.89 1.37
N VAL A 141 8.16 8.26 0.61
CA VAL A 141 8.51 7.69 -0.70
C VAL A 141 9.97 7.27 -0.65
N PHE A 142 10.25 6.07 -1.16
CA PHE A 142 11.62 5.61 -1.36
C PHE A 142 12.07 6.02 -2.76
N HIS A 143 13.07 6.92 -2.84
CA HIS A 143 13.58 7.45 -4.09
C HIS A 143 15.10 7.63 -3.97
N GLN A 144 15.86 7.22 -4.99
CA GLN A 144 17.32 7.32 -5.03
C GLN A 144 17.97 6.78 -3.74
N GLU A 145 17.60 5.56 -3.35
CA GLU A 145 18.12 4.84 -2.17
C GLU A 145 17.85 5.51 -0.81
N LYS A 146 16.98 6.50 -0.74
CA LYS A 146 16.63 7.24 0.48
C LYS A 146 15.12 7.34 0.65
N TRP A 147 14.71 7.49 1.92
CA TRP A 147 13.34 7.82 2.26
C TRP A 147 13.17 9.33 2.33
N HIS A 148 12.10 9.83 1.74
CA HIS A 148 11.70 11.23 1.71
C HIS A 148 10.25 11.38 2.14
N PHE A 149 9.92 12.49 2.80
CA PHE A 149 8.52 12.89 2.98
C PHE A 149 7.98 13.57 1.72
N THR A 150 6.65 13.44 1.50
CA THR A 150 5.94 14.26 0.52
C THR A 150 5.86 15.74 0.93
N GLY A 151 5.91 16.02 2.24
CA GLY A 151 5.97 17.36 2.78
C GLY A 151 4.69 17.87 3.44
N HIS A 152 3.59 17.09 3.39
CA HIS A 152 2.31 17.49 3.97
C HIS A 152 2.00 16.64 5.21
N PHE A 153 1.84 17.33 6.36
CA PHE A 153 1.69 16.70 7.66
C PHE A 153 0.46 17.21 8.39
N CYS A 154 -0.28 16.32 9.06
CA CYS A 154 -1.25 16.72 10.07
C CYS A 154 -0.80 16.14 11.41
N PHE A 155 -0.36 17.03 12.31
CA PHE A 155 0.09 16.67 13.65
C PHE A 155 -1.08 16.52 14.61
N HIS A 156 -1.06 15.46 15.40
CA HIS A 156 -2.09 15.20 16.39
C HIS A 156 -1.65 15.62 17.80
N PRO A 157 -2.57 16.10 18.62
CA PRO A 157 -2.26 16.50 20.00
C PRO A 157 -1.68 15.36 20.83
N ASN A 158 -0.59 15.63 21.55
CA ASN A 158 0.12 14.63 22.36
C ASN A 158 -0.76 13.96 23.42
N LYS A 159 -1.75 14.66 23.96
CA LYS A 159 -2.71 14.11 24.97
C LYS A 159 -3.51 12.91 24.44
N ASN A 160 -3.61 12.75 23.11
CA ASN A 160 -4.46 11.72 22.47
C ASN A 160 -3.68 10.56 21.87
N GLN A 161 -2.38 10.47 22.10
CA GLN A 161 -1.56 9.38 21.56
C GLN A 161 -2.04 8.00 21.98
N GLY A 162 -2.56 7.84 23.19
CA GLY A 162 -3.13 6.58 23.66
C GLY A 162 -4.29 6.13 22.78
N PHE A 163 -5.28 7.01 22.60
CA PHE A 163 -6.42 6.75 21.72
C PHE A 163 -5.98 6.39 20.28
N ILE A 164 -5.06 7.19 19.70
CA ILE A 164 -4.55 6.95 18.34
C ILE A 164 -3.89 5.57 18.25
N LYS A 165 -3.03 5.21 19.20
CA LYS A 165 -2.35 3.90 19.24
C LYS A 165 -3.33 2.73 19.38
N ASP A 166 -4.40 2.89 20.15
CA ASP A 166 -5.44 1.87 20.29
C ASP A 166 -6.23 1.67 18.99
N GLU A 167 -6.59 2.75 18.29
CA GLU A 167 -7.25 2.66 16.99
C GLU A 167 -6.34 2.03 15.92
N VAL A 168 -5.07 2.42 15.90
CA VAL A 168 -4.07 1.81 15.01
C VAL A 168 -3.93 0.31 15.28
N LYS A 169 -3.91 -0.10 16.55
CA LYS A 169 -3.77 -1.52 16.94
C LYS A 169 -4.90 -2.39 16.37
N LYS A 170 -6.12 -1.86 16.25
CA LYS A 170 -7.26 -2.59 15.67
C LYS A 170 -6.98 -2.92 14.19
N ILE A 171 -6.47 -1.95 13.41
CA ILE A 171 -6.13 -2.15 12.00
C ILE A 171 -4.88 -3.02 11.84
N SER A 172 -3.84 -2.78 12.64
CA SER A 172 -2.60 -3.55 12.60
C SER A 172 -2.82 -5.03 12.86
N SER A 173 -3.77 -5.39 13.73
CA SER A 173 -4.09 -6.80 14.00
C SER A 173 -4.67 -7.51 12.75
N LEU A 174 -5.46 -6.82 11.93
CA LEU A 174 -5.97 -7.34 10.67
C LEU A 174 -4.83 -7.54 9.65
N TYR A 175 -3.96 -6.55 9.51
CA TYR A 175 -2.78 -6.67 8.65
C TYR A 175 -1.90 -7.85 9.01
N LEU A 176 -1.58 -8.00 10.29
CA LEU A 176 -0.78 -9.13 10.77
C LEU A 176 -1.44 -10.48 10.48
N SER A 177 -2.77 -10.57 10.52
CA SER A 177 -3.49 -11.79 10.17
C SER A 177 -3.33 -12.11 8.67
N TRP A 178 -3.45 -11.12 7.80
CA TRP A 178 -3.28 -11.29 6.36
C TRP A 178 -1.83 -11.62 5.96
N GLU A 179 -0.84 -10.99 6.58
CA GLU A 179 0.58 -11.31 6.35
C GLU A 179 0.93 -12.73 6.77
N LYS A 180 0.36 -13.23 7.87
CA LYS A 180 0.52 -14.63 8.30
C LYS A 180 -0.14 -15.59 7.31
N GLU A 181 -1.36 -15.30 6.86
CA GLU A 181 -2.06 -16.08 5.84
C GLU A 181 -1.24 -16.15 4.55
N LEU A 182 -0.73 -15.00 4.09
CA LEU A 182 0.11 -14.89 2.89
C LEU A 182 1.39 -15.74 3.03
N SER A 183 2.12 -15.60 4.13
CA SER A 183 3.34 -16.36 4.38
C SER A 183 3.08 -17.89 4.42
N SER A 184 1.92 -18.30 4.93
CA SER A 184 1.50 -19.71 4.93
C SER A 184 1.26 -20.23 3.51
N LEU A 185 0.52 -19.46 2.69
CA LEU A 185 0.21 -19.82 1.31
C LEU A 185 1.47 -19.85 0.43
N GLU A 186 2.41 -18.91 0.60
CA GLU A 186 3.67 -18.89 -0.14
C GLU A 186 4.57 -20.10 0.21
N LYS A 187 4.59 -20.51 1.47
CA LYS A 187 5.30 -21.75 1.87
C LYS A 187 4.64 -22.99 1.29
N GLU A 188 3.31 -23.06 1.27
CA GLU A 188 2.56 -24.16 0.66
C GLU A 188 2.82 -24.23 -0.84
N LEU A 189 2.75 -23.10 -1.54
CA LEU A 189 3.04 -22.98 -2.98
C LEU A 189 4.46 -23.51 -3.27
N SER A 190 5.46 -23.02 -2.52
CA SER A 190 6.84 -23.46 -2.70
C SER A 190 7.04 -24.98 -2.54
N LYS A 191 6.34 -25.60 -1.59
CA LYS A 191 6.39 -27.07 -1.41
C LYS A 191 5.73 -27.78 -2.58
N LYS A 192 4.54 -27.34 -3.03
CA LYS A 192 3.82 -27.98 -4.14
C LYS A 192 4.57 -27.84 -5.46
N VAL A 193 5.13 -26.67 -5.76
CA VAL A 193 5.97 -26.47 -6.95
C VAL A 193 7.18 -27.40 -6.94
N LYS A 194 7.88 -27.53 -5.82
CA LYS A 194 9.03 -28.48 -5.70
C LYS A 194 8.60 -29.93 -5.93
N THR A 195 7.40 -30.31 -5.48
CA THR A 195 6.87 -31.66 -5.67
C THR A 195 6.49 -31.88 -7.13
N SER A 196 5.78 -30.95 -7.77
CA SER A 196 5.44 -31.01 -9.20
C SER A 196 6.70 -31.18 -10.07
N LEU A 197 7.74 -30.39 -9.83
CA LEU A 197 9.01 -30.51 -10.55
C LEU A 197 9.68 -31.88 -10.39
N LYS A 198 9.57 -32.53 -9.23
CA LYS A 198 10.07 -33.92 -9.04
C LYS A 198 9.23 -34.91 -9.83
N ASN A 199 7.89 -34.74 -9.82
CA ASN A 199 6.98 -35.59 -10.57
C ASN A 199 7.22 -35.50 -12.07
N ILE A 200 7.41 -34.28 -12.61
CA ILE A 200 7.74 -34.07 -14.03
C ILE A 200 9.02 -34.80 -14.41
N LYS A 201 10.07 -34.68 -13.59
CA LYS A 201 11.35 -35.43 -13.83
C LYS A 201 11.17 -36.95 -13.77
N TYR A 202 10.25 -37.43 -12.94
CA TYR A 202 9.98 -38.87 -12.85
C TYR A 202 9.12 -39.33 -14.04
N ILE A 203 8.12 -38.61 -14.45
CA ILE A 203 7.33 -38.85 -15.67
C ILE A 203 8.25 -38.98 -16.89
N GLU A 204 9.20 -38.06 -17.05
CA GLU A 204 10.17 -38.10 -18.15
C GLU A 204 11.02 -39.37 -18.14
N LYS A 205 11.50 -39.81 -16.96
CA LYS A 205 12.21 -41.06 -16.82
C LYS A 205 11.37 -42.29 -17.21
N VAL A 206 10.08 -42.28 -16.84
CA VAL A 206 9.16 -43.39 -17.20
C VAL A 206 8.89 -43.38 -18.71
N ARG A 207 8.75 -42.23 -19.35
CA ARG A 207 8.59 -42.09 -20.82
C ARG A 207 9.82 -42.68 -21.55
N ILE A 208 11.04 -42.29 -21.17
CA ILE A 208 12.26 -42.81 -21.78
C ILE A 208 12.36 -44.34 -21.58
N LYS A 209 11.95 -44.84 -20.41
CA LYS A 209 11.93 -46.28 -20.14
C LYS A 209 10.90 -47.01 -21.00
N LEU A 210 9.73 -46.44 -21.21
CA LEU A 210 8.68 -46.97 -22.08
C LEU A 210 9.16 -47.14 -23.53
N GLU A 211 9.83 -46.12 -24.06
CA GLU A 211 10.40 -46.13 -25.42
C GLU A 211 11.44 -47.23 -25.63
N ARG A 212 12.22 -47.59 -24.59
CA ARG A 212 13.31 -48.59 -24.65
C ARG A 212 12.83 -49.99 -24.29
N THR A 213 11.56 -50.20 -23.99
CA THR A 213 11.06 -51.52 -23.57
C THR A 213 10.41 -52.22 -24.75
N ASP A 214 10.86 -53.48 -25.05
CA ASP A 214 10.31 -54.28 -26.16
C ASP A 214 9.18 -55.23 -25.74
N SER A 215 9.11 -55.60 -24.45
CA SER A 215 8.11 -56.54 -23.92
C SER A 215 6.72 -55.87 -23.83
N ILE A 216 5.72 -56.45 -24.48
CA ILE A 216 4.33 -55.98 -24.50
C ILE A 216 3.77 -55.84 -23.08
N SER A 217 3.89 -56.86 -22.24
CA SER A 217 3.39 -56.83 -20.86
C SER A 217 4.08 -55.77 -19.98
N ALA A 218 5.36 -55.48 -20.25
CA ALA A 218 6.07 -54.41 -19.54
C ALA A 218 5.70 -53.03 -20.07
N LYS A 219 5.41 -52.87 -21.37
CA LYS A 219 4.85 -51.65 -21.96
C LYS A 219 3.52 -51.27 -21.35
N ASP A 220 2.59 -52.25 -21.25
CA ASP A 220 1.26 -52.00 -20.66
C ASP A 220 1.35 -51.51 -19.20
N LYS A 221 2.24 -52.11 -18.41
CA LYS A 221 2.47 -51.65 -17.02
C LYS A 221 3.01 -50.25 -16.96
N LEU A 222 4.03 -49.90 -17.77
CA LEU A 222 4.62 -48.57 -17.80
C LEU A 222 3.66 -47.51 -18.33
N THR A 223 2.79 -47.86 -19.30
CA THR A 223 1.74 -46.98 -19.81
C THR A 223 0.75 -46.63 -18.73
N ASN A 224 0.28 -47.63 -17.96
CA ASN A 224 -0.65 -47.39 -16.86
C ASN A 224 -0.02 -46.56 -15.73
N GLU A 225 1.28 -46.82 -15.43
CA GLU A 225 2.06 -46.01 -14.47
C GLU A 225 2.15 -44.54 -14.96
N LEU A 226 2.48 -44.36 -16.24
CA LEU A 226 2.61 -43.02 -16.84
C LEU A 226 1.29 -42.23 -16.78
N LEU A 227 0.16 -42.84 -17.16
CA LEU A 227 -1.16 -42.23 -17.09
C LEU A 227 -1.53 -41.78 -15.67
N ASN A 228 -1.26 -42.65 -14.67
CA ASN A 228 -1.51 -42.31 -13.27
C ASN A 228 -0.64 -41.13 -12.78
N LEU A 229 0.65 -41.11 -13.20
CA LEU A 229 1.56 -40.02 -12.84
C LEU A 229 1.19 -38.70 -13.50
N GLU A 230 0.76 -38.71 -14.77
CA GLU A 230 0.33 -37.54 -15.50
C GLU A 230 -0.95 -36.95 -14.90
N GLU A 231 -1.93 -37.80 -14.57
CA GLU A 231 -3.15 -37.33 -13.91
C GLU A 231 -2.87 -36.76 -12.51
N ASN A 232 -2.03 -37.43 -11.72
CA ASN A 232 -1.61 -36.88 -10.42
C ASN A 232 -0.89 -35.53 -10.58
N ASN A 233 0.00 -35.40 -11.57
CA ASN A 233 0.69 -34.14 -11.80
C ASN A 233 -0.27 -33.01 -12.23
N ARG A 234 -1.28 -33.34 -13.07
CA ARG A 234 -2.35 -32.41 -13.47
C ARG A 234 -3.12 -31.89 -12.24
N GLN A 235 -3.44 -32.76 -11.28
CA GLN A 235 -4.10 -32.33 -10.03
C GLN A 235 -3.18 -31.41 -9.20
N PHE A 236 -1.87 -31.66 -9.19
CA PHE A 236 -0.92 -30.73 -8.55
C PHE A 236 -0.90 -29.36 -9.23
N GLU A 237 -0.93 -29.30 -10.56
CA GLU A 237 -0.97 -28.04 -11.31
C GLU A 237 -2.24 -27.23 -11.03
N ILE A 238 -3.40 -27.90 -10.99
CA ILE A 238 -4.67 -27.25 -10.59
C ILE A 238 -4.57 -26.66 -9.19
N ASN A 239 -4.06 -27.43 -8.22
CA ASN A 239 -3.88 -26.95 -6.85
C ASN A 239 -2.89 -25.78 -6.75
N ILE A 240 -1.82 -25.77 -7.56
CA ILE A 240 -0.84 -24.67 -7.64
C ILE A 240 -1.56 -23.41 -8.13
N GLN A 241 -2.32 -23.49 -9.22
CA GLN A 241 -3.09 -22.35 -9.77
C GLN A 241 -4.11 -21.80 -8.76
N GLU A 242 -4.78 -22.65 -7.99
CA GLU A 242 -5.71 -22.22 -6.95
C GLU A 242 -4.98 -21.44 -5.82
N ILE A 243 -3.81 -21.90 -5.41
CA ILE A 243 -3.00 -21.20 -4.39
C ILE A 243 -2.49 -19.87 -4.93
N GLU A 244 -2.02 -19.84 -6.18
CA GLU A 244 -1.58 -18.58 -6.84
C GLU A 244 -2.72 -17.56 -6.92
N LYS A 245 -3.93 -17.99 -7.27
CA LYS A 245 -5.13 -17.13 -7.25
C LYS A 245 -5.41 -16.57 -5.84
N LYS A 246 -5.33 -17.41 -4.80
CA LYS A 246 -5.52 -16.98 -3.41
C LYS A 246 -4.45 -15.99 -2.97
N ILE A 247 -3.19 -16.21 -3.34
CA ILE A 247 -2.08 -15.28 -3.07
C ILE A 247 -2.32 -13.95 -3.79
N TYR A 248 -2.72 -13.98 -5.06
CA TYR A 248 -3.05 -12.77 -5.83
C TYR A 248 -4.17 -11.96 -5.17
N ALA A 249 -5.29 -12.60 -4.85
CA ALA A 249 -6.42 -11.95 -4.19
C ALA A 249 -6.01 -11.36 -2.83
N LEU A 250 -5.23 -12.10 -2.02
CA LEU A 250 -4.77 -11.64 -0.73
C LEU A 250 -3.83 -10.43 -0.84
N LYS A 251 -2.89 -10.44 -1.79
CA LYS A 251 -1.96 -9.32 -2.01
C LYS A 251 -2.66 -8.08 -2.55
N ASN A 252 -3.46 -8.22 -3.58
CA ASN A 252 -4.04 -7.08 -4.29
C ASN A 252 -5.35 -6.59 -3.67
N GLU A 253 -6.31 -7.47 -3.42
CA GLU A 253 -7.61 -7.03 -2.90
C GLU A 253 -7.56 -6.72 -1.40
N LYS A 254 -6.97 -7.62 -0.56
CA LYS A 254 -6.97 -7.42 0.88
C LYS A 254 -5.86 -6.47 1.33
N ILE A 255 -4.59 -6.74 1.00
CA ILE A 255 -3.46 -5.97 1.54
C ILE A 255 -3.32 -4.63 0.82
N LYS A 256 -3.31 -4.62 -0.52
CA LYS A 256 -3.11 -3.39 -1.29
C LYS A 256 -4.33 -2.48 -1.21
N ILE A 257 -5.53 -2.95 -1.59
CA ILE A 257 -6.72 -2.08 -1.71
C ILE A 257 -7.40 -1.90 -0.36
N LYS A 258 -7.93 -2.99 0.23
CA LYS A 258 -8.69 -2.91 1.48
C LYS A 258 -7.84 -2.39 2.65
N GLY A 259 -6.60 -2.83 2.72
CA GLY A 259 -5.68 -2.39 3.75
C GLY A 259 -5.34 -0.92 3.67
N ARG A 260 -5.01 -0.41 2.48
CA ARG A 260 -4.82 1.05 2.27
C ARG A 260 -6.11 1.82 2.59
N GLY A 261 -7.26 1.30 2.18
CA GLY A 261 -8.55 1.90 2.50
C GLY A 261 -8.79 2.06 4.00
N LEU A 262 -8.56 1.03 4.81
CA LEU A 262 -8.70 1.07 6.26
C LEU A 262 -7.74 2.06 6.93
N ILE A 263 -6.49 2.13 6.46
CA ILE A 263 -5.51 3.11 6.94
C ILE A 263 -5.98 4.52 6.59
N SER A 264 -6.36 4.76 5.34
CA SER A 264 -6.82 6.06 4.87
C SER A 264 -8.08 6.51 5.61
N GLU A 265 -9.04 5.61 5.86
CA GLU A 265 -10.25 5.89 6.63
C GLU A 265 -9.94 6.32 8.06
N LEU A 266 -9.06 5.61 8.78
CA LEU A 266 -8.63 6.00 10.11
C LEU A 266 -7.92 7.36 10.09
N ILE A 267 -6.98 7.55 9.17
CA ILE A 267 -6.23 8.81 9.01
C ILE A 267 -7.20 9.98 8.74
N ASN A 268 -8.15 9.81 7.84
CA ASN A 268 -9.15 10.81 7.52
C ASN A 268 -10.02 11.16 8.74
N ARG A 269 -10.48 10.15 9.49
CA ARG A 269 -11.22 10.33 10.74
C ARG A 269 -10.42 11.12 11.78
N LEU A 270 -9.15 10.78 11.97
CA LEU A 270 -8.27 11.50 12.88
C LEU A 270 -7.99 12.93 12.39
N SER A 271 -7.85 13.13 11.09
CA SER A 271 -7.74 14.45 10.47
C SER A 271 -8.98 15.31 10.75
N TYR A 272 -10.18 14.72 10.68
CA TYR A 272 -11.42 15.40 11.06
C TYR A 272 -11.45 15.77 12.55
N MET A 273 -11.05 14.87 13.43
CA MET A 273 -10.94 15.17 14.86
C MET A 273 -9.95 16.31 15.12
N ASN A 274 -8.82 16.33 14.40
CA ASN A 274 -7.86 17.43 14.47
C ASN A 274 -8.47 18.76 14.00
N LEU A 275 -9.24 18.76 12.90
CA LEU A 275 -9.94 19.95 12.41
C LEU A 275 -10.97 20.48 13.45
N LYS A 276 -11.74 19.59 14.05
CA LYS A 276 -12.67 19.97 15.14
C LYS A 276 -11.93 20.61 16.30
N TRP A 277 -10.78 20.06 16.68
CA TRP A 277 -9.96 20.62 17.75
C TRP A 277 -9.39 22.01 17.39
N GLU A 278 -8.89 22.19 16.17
CA GLU A 278 -8.39 23.50 15.70
C GLU A 278 -9.46 24.60 15.75
N ARG A 279 -10.71 24.24 15.46
CA ARG A 279 -11.86 25.16 15.46
C ARG A 279 -12.47 25.35 16.83
N SER A 280 -12.32 24.38 17.72
CA SER A 280 -12.94 24.42 19.04
C SER A 280 -12.01 25.05 20.07
N ARG A 281 -12.47 26.11 20.71
CA ARG A 281 -11.72 26.77 21.79
C ARG A 281 -12.18 26.35 23.19
N GLN A 282 -13.28 25.61 23.32
CA GLN A 282 -13.95 25.33 24.59
C GLN A 282 -14.09 23.83 24.90
N ILE A 283 -13.81 22.94 23.93
CA ILE A 283 -13.94 21.48 24.12
C ILE A 283 -12.57 20.91 24.38
N GLU A 284 -12.46 20.07 25.42
CA GLU A 284 -11.23 19.37 25.71
C GLU A 284 -10.88 18.41 24.54
N VAL A 285 -9.62 18.41 24.19
CA VAL A 285 -9.14 17.61 23.06
C VAL A 285 -9.44 16.11 23.22
N THR A 286 -9.43 15.61 24.45
CA THR A 286 -9.76 14.21 24.77
C THR A 286 -11.23 13.86 24.49
N ASP A 287 -12.13 14.82 24.54
CA ASP A 287 -13.55 14.59 24.25
C ASP A 287 -13.80 14.53 22.74
N ILE A 288 -13.03 15.30 21.96
CA ILE A 288 -13.08 15.26 20.49
C ILE A 288 -12.57 13.92 19.96
N TYR A 289 -11.49 13.37 20.53
CA TYR A 289 -10.87 12.13 20.09
C TYR A 289 -11.50 10.84 20.69
N ARG A 290 -12.65 10.93 21.30
CA ARG A 290 -13.40 9.76 21.80
C ARG A 290 -14.64 9.40 20.98
N ASN A 291 -15.08 10.31 20.10
CA ASN A 291 -16.35 10.19 19.36
C ASN A 291 -16.09 9.74 17.92
#